data_cef225ad5d96b75f0451597dd6843d11
#
_entry.id   cef225ad5d96b75f0451597dd6843d11
#
_cell.length_a   1.000
_cell.length_b   1.000
_cell.length_c   1.000
_cell.angle_alpha   90.00
_cell.angle_beta   90.00
_cell.angle_gamma   90.00
#
_symmetry.space_group_name_H-M   'P 1'
#
loop_
_entity.id
_entity.type
_entity.pdbx_description
1 polymer ?
#
loop_
_entity_poly.entity_id
_entity_poly.type
_entity_poly.pdbx_seq_one_letter_code
_entity_poly.pdbx_strand_id
1 'polypeptide(L)'
;MIALDQLPAGVRQAVEALQAANARLENTVLVKDQDLRRKDQIIQLQDEKIRLLNFQLWGPKGEKLSAAQTAWLFAEASVTAGEVQREAERPEAEKTPPPPRAKKPRAHHPGREPLPAHLERREIIIPCHPADCRCRQCGAERPVIGYETREELGCEPATFFVKVIKREKRGSHCLPEQGVATAPVPPRIVPKGKLADEFILEVLVQKYQQHNPVYRQLAALAENHGVELDRKTVTDALLAAGELLRPVVRAQAAELLRGHYVQVDETTVPVQTGEKTGRNHQGYFWEYSEPGGRVVFDFQMGRGRAGPAAFLKGFRGTVQCDGYAAYDDLGPDITFAGCLAHVRRGFFEAAKLAPLNPVPPEILATIGRLYAVEETARRTGLDAAQRLALRHKESGPVMTALKDRLVAIRQEIPPGGKLTQACDYALGQWSRLEVYLQDGAVEIDNNWCEGAMRPLALGRKNWLHLGSEQAGPKVAAIASLVETCRRLDLNLRAYLGDILPQLGDWPVNRVAELTPTVWKAAHKKVI
;
A
#
# COMPACT_ATOMS: atom_id res chain seq x y z
N MET A 1 44.58 65.34 7.32
CA MET A 1 45.42 64.28 6.71
C MET A 1 46.46 64.97 5.87
N ILE A 2 47.75 64.76 6.20
CA ILE A 2 48.88 65.28 5.41
C ILE A 2 48.96 64.44 4.13
N ALA A 3 48.94 65.05 2.95
CA ALA A 3 49.02 64.33 1.67
C ALA A 3 50.39 63.67 1.55
N LEU A 4 50.42 62.42 1.03
CA LEU A 4 51.64 61.60 0.91
C LEU A 4 52.78 62.34 0.20
N ASP A 5 52.42 63.23 -0.71
CA ASP A 5 53.33 64.02 -1.56
C ASP A 5 54.12 65.12 -0.76
N GLN A 6 53.67 65.43 0.45
CA GLN A 6 54.25 66.45 1.33
C GLN A 6 55.21 65.83 2.36
N LEU A 7 55.43 64.52 2.39
CA LEU A 7 56.33 63.85 3.31
C LEU A 7 57.73 63.78 2.75
N PRO A 8 58.80 63.80 3.61
CA PRO A 8 60.18 63.55 3.20
C PRO A 8 60.31 62.18 2.51
N ALA A 9 61.15 62.10 1.48
CA ALA A 9 61.26 60.94 0.60
C ALA A 9 61.41 59.58 1.34
N GLY A 10 62.26 59.56 2.38
CA GLY A 10 62.44 58.34 3.20
C GLY A 10 61.21 57.92 4.00
N VAL A 11 60.43 58.89 4.46
CA VAL A 11 59.15 58.63 5.19
C VAL A 11 58.09 58.14 4.22
N ARG A 12 58.01 58.75 3.02
CA ARG A 12 57.08 58.30 1.96
C ARG A 12 57.34 56.85 1.56
N GLN A 13 58.61 56.49 1.32
CA GLN A 13 58.99 55.14 0.96
C GLN A 13 58.66 54.14 2.08
N ALA A 14 58.81 54.49 3.35
CA ALA A 14 58.42 53.67 4.49
C ALA A 14 56.92 53.47 4.61
N VAL A 15 56.13 54.55 4.37
CA VAL A 15 54.64 54.49 4.38
C VAL A 15 54.13 53.61 3.23
N GLU A 16 54.68 53.76 2.03
CA GLU A 16 54.30 52.91 0.86
C GLU A 16 54.66 51.45 1.10
N ALA A 17 55.83 51.19 1.71
CA ALA A 17 56.24 49.83 2.07
C ALA A 17 55.31 49.21 3.13
N LEU A 18 54.88 50.00 4.14
CA LEU A 18 53.89 49.57 5.15
C LEU A 18 52.52 49.34 4.56
N GLN A 19 52.06 50.20 3.66
CA GLN A 19 50.79 50.02 2.95
C GLN A 19 50.81 48.74 2.07
N ALA A 20 51.89 48.49 1.35
CA ALA A 20 52.08 47.29 0.56
C ALA A 20 52.14 46.01 1.46
N ALA A 21 52.78 46.08 2.60
CA ALA A 21 52.83 45.00 3.59
C ALA A 21 51.42 44.74 4.19
N ASN A 22 50.68 45.78 4.52
CA ASN A 22 49.32 45.67 5.05
C ASN A 22 48.35 45.02 4.02
N ALA A 23 48.41 45.47 2.76
CA ALA A 23 47.61 44.89 1.68
C ALA A 23 47.97 43.38 1.46
N ARG A 24 49.24 42.99 1.58
CA ARG A 24 49.63 41.57 1.52
C ARG A 24 49.09 40.77 2.71
N LEU A 25 49.12 41.33 3.94
CA LEU A 25 48.57 40.70 5.12
C LEU A 25 47.03 40.55 5.01
N GLU A 26 46.34 41.59 4.59
CA GLU A 26 44.87 41.56 4.35
C GLU A 26 44.50 40.44 3.34
N ASN A 27 45.26 40.34 2.25
CA ASN A 27 45.04 39.29 1.25
C ASN A 27 45.32 37.89 1.81
N THR A 28 46.37 37.77 2.66
CA THR A 28 46.70 36.51 3.33
C THR A 28 45.64 36.10 4.34
N VAL A 29 45.06 37.05 5.08
CA VAL A 29 43.95 36.80 6.01
C VAL A 29 42.72 36.36 5.23
N LEU A 30 42.38 37.02 4.13
CA LEU A 30 41.25 36.67 3.29
C LEU A 30 41.34 35.23 2.75
N VAL A 31 42.53 34.85 2.23
CA VAL A 31 42.76 33.47 1.74
C VAL A 31 42.66 32.43 2.86
N LYS A 32 43.25 32.75 4.04
CA LYS A 32 43.12 31.84 5.19
C LYS A 32 41.71 31.71 5.72
N ASP A 33 40.91 32.77 5.70
CA ASP A 33 39.53 32.73 6.10
C ASP A 33 38.68 31.87 5.14
N GLN A 34 38.95 31.98 3.82
CA GLN A 34 38.35 31.11 2.83
C GLN A 34 38.71 29.64 3.04
N ASP A 35 39.99 29.34 3.34
CA ASP A 35 40.45 27.98 3.63
C ASP A 35 39.83 27.41 4.93
N LEU A 36 39.67 28.22 5.96
CA LEU A 36 38.99 27.83 7.20
C LEU A 36 37.52 27.49 6.93
N ARG A 37 36.80 28.37 6.24
CA ARG A 37 35.39 28.10 5.86
C ARG A 37 35.25 26.79 5.08
N ARG A 38 36.17 26.52 4.14
CA ARG A 38 36.19 25.26 3.37
C ARG A 38 36.44 24.04 4.27
N LYS A 39 37.36 24.15 5.25
CA LYS A 39 37.62 23.08 6.21
C LYS A 39 36.44 22.84 7.14
N ASP A 40 35.77 23.87 7.62
CA ASP A 40 34.56 23.76 8.44
C ASP A 40 33.44 23.06 7.67
N GLN A 41 33.28 23.37 6.39
CA GLN A 41 32.30 22.66 5.51
C GLN A 41 32.66 21.18 5.38
N ILE A 42 33.92 20.80 5.22
CA ILE A 42 34.38 19.41 5.14
C ILE A 42 34.09 18.68 6.46
N ILE A 43 34.37 19.31 7.60
CA ILE A 43 34.10 18.75 8.93
C ILE A 43 32.61 18.50 9.10
N GLN A 44 31.74 19.47 8.73
CA GLN A 44 30.28 19.29 8.80
C GLN A 44 29.80 18.12 7.95
N LEU A 45 30.33 17.95 6.74
CA LEU A 45 30.00 16.81 5.87
C LEU A 45 30.47 15.46 6.45
N GLN A 46 31.65 15.44 7.09
CA GLN A 46 32.14 14.25 7.75
C GLN A 46 31.28 13.87 8.96
N ASP A 47 30.88 14.85 9.77
CA ASP A 47 29.99 14.66 10.90
C ASP A 47 28.58 14.16 10.47
N GLU A 48 28.02 14.71 9.39
CA GLU A 48 26.77 14.19 8.78
C GLU A 48 26.94 12.73 8.37
N LYS A 49 28.05 12.39 7.71
CA LYS A 49 28.35 11.02 7.27
C LYS A 49 28.50 10.06 8.44
N ILE A 50 29.16 10.48 9.52
CA ILE A 50 29.31 9.69 10.76
C ILE A 50 27.94 9.47 11.40
N ARG A 51 27.09 10.50 11.51
CA ARG A 51 25.73 10.37 12.05
C ARG A 51 24.86 9.47 11.19
N LEU A 52 24.96 9.60 9.85
CA LEU A 52 24.26 8.72 8.93
C LEU A 52 24.67 7.25 9.09
N LEU A 53 25.98 6.98 9.20
CA LEU A 53 26.50 5.63 9.41
C LEU A 53 26.06 5.08 10.78
N ASN A 54 26.11 5.87 11.84
CA ASN A 54 25.61 5.49 13.15
C ASN A 54 24.09 5.20 13.11
N PHE A 55 23.30 5.98 12.37
CA PHE A 55 21.88 5.73 12.19
C PHE A 55 21.60 4.46 11.36
N GLN A 56 22.44 4.16 10.35
CA GLN A 56 22.34 2.93 9.57
C GLN A 56 22.72 1.68 10.37
N LEU A 57 23.71 1.80 11.26
CA LEU A 57 24.21 0.69 12.10
C LEU A 57 23.32 0.44 13.33
N TRP A 58 22.89 1.51 14.00
CA TRP A 58 22.25 1.45 15.32
C TRP A 58 20.87 2.10 15.37
N GLY A 59 20.41 2.75 14.28
CA GLY A 59 19.10 3.37 14.21
C GLY A 59 17.97 2.33 14.09
N PRO A 60 16.74 2.68 14.50
CA PRO A 60 15.60 1.78 14.40
C PRO A 60 15.36 1.38 12.94
N LYS A 61 15.56 0.12 12.62
CA LYS A 61 15.26 -0.50 11.33
C LYS A 61 13.75 -0.76 11.27
N GLY A 62 12.98 0.22 10.81
CA GLY A 62 11.54 0.04 10.64
C GLY A 62 10.83 1.32 10.25
N GLU A 63 9.67 1.17 9.60
CA GLU A 63 8.75 2.26 9.26
C GLU A 63 8.42 3.10 10.49
N LYS A 64 8.31 4.41 10.30
CA LYS A 64 8.05 5.37 11.38
C LYS A 64 6.76 5.05 12.11
N LEU A 65 6.89 4.60 13.34
CA LEU A 65 5.81 4.53 14.31
C LEU A 65 5.46 5.96 14.78
N SER A 66 4.18 6.19 15.10
CA SER A 66 3.78 7.44 15.74
C SER A 66 4.52 7.61 17.09
N ALA A 67 4.62 8.84 17.61
CA ALA A 67 5.26 9.09 18.91
C ALA A 67 4.68 8.21 20.03
N ALA A 68 3.36 7.93 20.01
CA ALA A 68 2.70 7.04 20.95
C ALA A 68 3.07 5.56 20.75
N GLN A 69 3.18 5.10 19.50
CA GLN A 69 3.64 3.74 19.17
C GLN A 69 5.13 3.54 19.47
N THR A 70 5.93 4.60 19.28
CA THR A 70 7.33 4.60 19.65
C THR A 70 7.50 4.54 21.16
N ALA A 71 6.73 5.30 21.94
CA ALA A 71 6.74 5.25 23.40
C ALA A 71 6.29 3.88 23.93
N TRP A 72 5.29 3.26 23.30
CA TRP A 72 4.81 1.92 23.68
C TRP A 72 5.85 0.83 23.38
N LEU A 73 6.53 0.88 22.24
CA LEU A 73 7.61 -0.06 21.88
C LEU A 73 8.86 0.10 22.76
N PHE A 74 9.19 1.32 23.16
CA PHE A 74 10.29 1.56 24.08
C PHE A 74 9.97 1.21 25.55
N ALA A 75 8.68 1.12 25.92
CA ALA A 75 8.26 0.66 27.23
C ALA A 75 8.36 -0.89 27.39
N GLU A 76 8.28 -1.66 26.27
CA GLU A 76 8.37 -3.13 26.30
C GLU A 76 9.72 -3.72 25.85
N ALA A 77 10.58 -2.97 25.21
CA ALA A 77 11.83 -3.50 24.65
C ALA A 77 13.08 -2.84 25.24
N SER A 78 13.28 -2.97 26.53
CA SER A 78 14.64 -2.91 27.08
C SER A 78 15.34 -4.26 26.87
N VAL A 79 15.74 -4.56 25.64
CA VAL A 79 16.74 -5.60 25.38
C VAL A 79 18.00 -5.17 26.10
N THR A 80 18.31 -5.81 27.19
CA THR A 80 19.49 -5.49 28.00
C THR A 80 20.75 -5.84 27.21
N ALA A 81 21.83 -5.07 27.38
CA ALA A 81 23.13 -5.35 26.75
C ALA A 81 23.58 -6.81 26.97
N GLY A 82 23.15 -7.43 28.09
CA GLY A 82 23.40 -8.84 28.40
C GLY A 82 22.61 -9.85 27.55
N GLU A 83 21.49 -9.46 26.93
CA GLU A 83 20.75 -10.34 26.00
C GLU A 83 21.36 -10.30 24.61
N VAL A 84 21.83 -9.14 24.17
CA VAL A 84 22.58 -8.99 22.92
C VAL A 84 23.89 -9.78 22.97
N GLN A 85 24.56 -9.78 24.13
CA GLN A 85 25.81 -10.50 24.30
C GLN A 85 25.59 -12.01 24.34
N ARG A 86 24.54 -12.52 24.98
CA ARG A 86 24.15 -13.95 24.97
C ARG A 86 23.82 -14.46 23.58
N GLU A 87 23.16 -13.66 22.73
CA GLU A 87 22.85 -14.05 21.36
C GLU A 87 24.10 -13.98 20.45
N ALA A 88 25.02 -13.07 20.70
CA ALA A 88 26.30 -13.00 20.00
C ALA A 88 27.24 -14.18 20.34
N GLU A 89 27.18 -14.69 21.57
CA GLU A 89 27.98 -15.81 22.08
C GLU A 89 27.36 -17.19 21.78
N ARG A 90 26.19 -17.25 21.13
CA ARG A 90 25.50 -18.50 20.79
C ARG A 90 26.34 -19.34 19.83
N PRO A 91 26.59 -20.62 20.11
CA PRO A 91 27.42 -21.50 19.26
C PRO A 91 26.88 -21.56 17.82
N GLU A 92 27.78 -21.56 16.85
CA GLU A 92 27.44 -21.55 15.42
C GLU A 92 26.65 -22.78 14.97
N ALA A 93 26.77 -23.91 15.69
CA ALA A 93 25.98 -25.11 15.49
C ALA A 93 24.47 -24.94 15.75
N GLU A 94 24.07 -23.99 16.59
CA GLU A 94 22.66 -23.67 16.86
C GLU A 94 22.08 -22.63 15.90
N LYS A 95 22.92 -21.98 15.09
CA LYS A 95 22.53 -21.01 14.05
C LYS A 95 22.23 -21.65 12.71
N THR A 96 22.54 -22.93 12.55
CA THR A 96 22.32 -23.66 11.28
C THR A 96 20.85 -24.14 11.23
N PRO A 97 20.09 -23.85 10.19
CA PRO A 97 18.75 -24.40 10.05
C PRO A 97 18.82 -25.93 9.94
N PRO A 98 17.88 -26.67 10.55
CA PRO A 98 17.88 -28.13 10.48
C PRO A 98 17.80 -28.60 9.02
N PRO A 99 18.47 -29.71 8.68
CA PRO A 99 18.46 -30.25 7.32
C PRO A 99 17.02 -30.50 6.84
N PRO A 100 16.72 -30.29 5.55
CA PRO A 100 15.38 -30.48 5.02
C PRO A 100 14.90 -31.90 5.30
N ARG A 101 13.79 -32.03 6.03
CA ARG A 101 13.15 -33.33 6.30
C ARG A 101 12.85 -34.03 4.98
N ALA A 102 13.32 -35.26 4.85
CA ALA A 102 13.00 -36.10 3.71
C ALA A 102 11.48 -36.16 3.52
N LYS A 103 11.01 -35.87 2.31
CA LYS A 103 9.59 -35.97 1.94
C LYS A 103 9.17 -37.43 2.08
N LYS A 104 8.31 -37.73 3.05
CA LYS A 104 7.63 -39.03 3.11
C LYS A 104 6.87 -39.24 1.80
N PRO A 105 6.91 -40.46 1.23
CA PRO A 105 6.13 -40.77 0.02
C PRO A 105 4.65 -40.46 0.32
N ARG A 106 3.99 -39.78 -0.62
CA ARG A 106 2.56 -39.50 -0.54
C ARG A 106 1.79 -40.81 -0.53
N ALA A 107 1.28 -41.20 0.63
CA ALA A 107 0.24 -42.21 0.71
C ALA A 107 -0.97 -41.73 -0.12
N HIS A 108 -1.71 -42.68 -0.69
CA HIS A 108 -2.95 -42.46 -1.44
C HIS A 108 -3.75 -41.32 -0.87
N HIS A 109 -4.25 -40.43 -1.73
CA HIS A 109 -5.11 -39.30 -1.35
C HIS A 109 -6.32 -39.89 -0.60
N PRO A 110 -6.44 -39.72 0.73
CA PRO A 110 -7.66 -40.10 1.44
C PRO A 110 -8.80 -39.32 0.82
N GLY A 111 -9.89 -39.98 0.47
CA GLY A 111 -11.10 -39.31 0.01
C GLY A 111 -11.48 -38.17 0.97
N ARG A 112 -12.38 -37.26 0.57
CA ARG A 112 -12.82 -36.14 1.40
C ARG A 112 -13.20 -36.66 2.78
N GLU A 113 -12.40 -36.31 3.81
CA GLU A 113 -12.75 -36.60 5.20
C GLU A 113 -14.07 -35.91 5.57
N PRO A 114 -14.96 -36.59 6.30
CA PRO A 114 -16.21 -35.99 6.74
C PRO A 114 -15.93 -34.81 7.67
N LEU A 115 -16.82 -33.82 7.66
CA LEU A 115 -16.73 -32.70 8.59
C LEU A 115 -17.02 -33.19 10.04
N PRO A 116 -16.42 -32.55 11.10
CA PRO A 116 -16.53 -33.00 12.48
C PRO A 116 -17.98 -33.15 12.93
N ALA A 117 -18.29 -34.30 13.57
CA ALA A 117 -19.65 -34.69 13.95
C ALA A 117 -20.26 -33.78 15.05
N HIS A 118 -19.41 -33.13 15.86
CA HIS A 118 -19.86 -32.26 16.97
C HIS A 118 -20.42 -30.91 16.53
N LEU A 119 -20.19 -30.50 15.26
CA LEU A 119 -20.72 -29.24 14.75
C LEU A 119 -22.20 -29.39 14.38
N GLU A 120 -23.00 -28.35 14.64
CA GLU A 120 -24.42 -28.27 14.28
C GLU A 120 -24.60 -28.46 12.76
N ARG A 121 -25.58 -29.31 12.33
CA ARG A 121 -25.96 -29.50 10.94
C ARG A 121 -27.21 -28.68 10.65
N ARG A 122 -27.05 -27.63 9.85
CA ARG A 122 -28.16 -26.79 9.38
C ARG A 122 -28.54 -27.23 7.97
N GLU A 123 -29.72 -27.86 7.83
CA GLU A 123 -30.20 -28.37 6.55
C GLU A 123 -30.81 -27.25 5.71
N ILE A 124 -30.41 -27.17 4.45
CA ILE A 124 -30.99 -26.27 3.45
C ILE A 124 -31.52 -27.14 2.32
N ILE A 125 -32.84 -27.16 2.17
CA ILE A 125 -33.52 -27.90 1.09
C ILE A 125 -33.66 -26.97 -0.10
N ILE A 126 -33.09 -27.35 -1.24
CA ILE A 126 -33.19 -26.62 -2.50
C ILE A 126 -34.23 -27.33 -3.36
N PRO A 127 -35.39 -26.71 -3.58
CA PRO A 127 -36.44 -27.33 -4.38
C PRO A 127 -36.07 -27.34 -5.87
N CYS A 128 -36.65 -28.30 -6.60
CA CYS A 128 -36.57 -28.30 -8.05
C CYS A 128 -37.35 -27.10 -8.65
N HIS A 129 -36.94 -26.70 -9.88
CA HIS A 129 -37.68 -25.66 -10.59
C HIS A 129 -39.17 -26.04 -10.78
N PRO A 130 -40.12 -25.11 -10.62
CA PRO A 130 -41.57 -25.42 -10.73
C PRO A 130 -41.96 -26.18 -11.99
N ALA A 131 -41.30 -25.92 -13.13
CA ALA A 131 -41.53 -26.64 -14.38
C ALA A 131 -41.12 -28.12 -14.31
N ASP A 132 -40.19 -28.48 -13.44
CA ASP A 132 -39.72 -29.87 -13.26
C ASP A 132 -40.50 -30.60 -12.16
N CYS A 133 -41.29 -29.87 -11.38
CA CYS A 133 -42.16 -30.45 -10.35
C CYS A 133 -43.41 -31.12 -10.90
N ARG A 134 -43.76 -30.92 -12.18
CA ARG A 134 -44.93 -31.51 -12.81
C ARG A 134 -44.58 -32.45 -13.96
N CYS A 135 -45.35 -33.50 -14.10
CA CYS A 135 -45.20 -34.42 -15.23
C CYS A 135 -45.65 -33.73 -16.52
N ARG A 136 -44.83 -33.70 -17.55
CA ARG A 136 -45.14 -33.03 -18.84
C ARG A 136 -46.29 -33.71 -19.61
N GLN A 137 -46.60 -34.96 -19.30
CA GLN A 137 -47.64 -35.72 -19.98
C GLN A 137 -48.99 -35.63 -19.28
N CYS A 138 -49.06 -35.87 -17.95
CA CYS A 138 -50.31 -35.93 -17.21
C CYS A 138 -50.57 -34.71 -16.29
N GLY A 139 -49.63 -33.77 -16.16
CA GLY A 139 -49.76 -32.60 -15.31
C GLY A 139 -49.65 -32.87 -13.80
N ALA A 140 -49.59 -34.13 -13.38
CA ALA A 140 -49.54 -34.50 -11.97
C ALA A 140 -48.20 -34.06 -11.33
N GLU A 141 -48.22 -33.80 -10.02
CA GLU A 141 -47.05 -33.46 -9.27
C GLU A 141 -46.09 -34.65 -9.19
N ARG A 142 -44.81 -34.42 -9.45
CA ARG A 142 -43.77 -35.44 -9.37
C ARG A 142 -43.32 -35.54 -7.90
N PRO A 143 -43.41 -36.74 -7.26
CA PRO A 143 -43.00 -36.90 -5.88
C PRO A 143 -41.48 -36.71 -5.72
N VAL A 144 -41.08 -36.20 -4.56
CA VAL A 144 -39.66 -36.18 -4.16
C VAL A 144 -39.22 -37.62 -3.86
N ILE A 145 -38.25 -38.14 -4.60
CA ILE A 145 -37.74 -39.51 -4.45
C ILE A 145 -36.45 -39.57 -3.64
N GLY A 146 -35.88 -38.43 -3.31
CA GLY A 146 -34.63 -38.32 -2.53
C GLY A 146 -33.96 -36.99 -2.67
N TYR A 147 -32.84 -36.86 -2.00
CA TYR A 147 -31.99 -35.67 -2.02
C TYR A 147 -30.58 -36.05 -2.42
N GLU A 148 -29.92 -35.23 -3.20
CA GLU A 148 -28.48 -35.24 -3.33
C GLU A 148 -27.90 -34.36 -2.21
N THR A 149 -27.23 -34.99 -1.23
CA THR A 149 -26.77 -34.32 -0.02
C THR A 149 -25.29 -33.97 -0.15
N ARG A 150 -24.96 -32.76 0.27
CA ARG A 150 -23.59 -32.28 0.36
C ARG A 150 -23.40 -31.50 1.67
N GLU A 151 -22.29 -31.74 2.35
CA GLU A 151 -21.91 -31.00 3.55
C GLU A 151 -20.88 -29.92 3.23
N GLU A 152 -21.03 -28.74 3.84
CA GLU A 152 -20.14 -27.59 3.74
C GLU A 152 -19.94 -26.98 5.12
N LEU A 153 -18.69 -26.55 5.43
CA LEU A 153 -18.39 -25.84 6.66
C LEU A 153 -18.82 -24.37 6.49
N GLY A 154 -19.82 -23.94 7.25
CA GLY A 154 -20.25 -22.55 7.35
C GLY A 154 -19.73 -21.87 8.61
N CYS A 155 -19.85 -20.55 8.70
CA CYS A 155 -19.64 -19.78 9.93
C CYS A 155 -20.52 -18.55 9.99
N GLU A 156 -20.97 -18.24 11.20
CA GLU A 156 -21.40 -16.91 11.59
C GLU A 156 -20.30 -16.32 12.49
N PRO A 157 -20.15 -15.00 12.64
CA PRO A 157 -19.12 -14.45 13.51
C PRO A 157 -19.11 -15.11 14.87
N ALA A 158 -17.98 -15.68 15.25
CA ALA A 158 -17.74 -16.48 16.46
C ALA A 158 -18.48 -17.84 16.57
N THR A 159 -19.25 -18.27 15.56
CA THR A 159 -19.94 -19.58 15.56
C THR A 159 -19.65 -20.34 14.27
N PHE A 160 -19.15 -21.59 14.41
CA PHE A 160 -18.90 -22.48 13.27
C PHE A 160 -19.96 -23.59 13.25
N PHE A 161 -20.46 -23.90 12.07
CA PHE A 161 -21.49 -24.93 11.87
C PHE A 161 -21.25 -25.68 10.56
N VAL A 162 -21.85 -26.86 10.44
CA VAL A 162 -21.85 -27.62 9.18
C VAL A 162 -23.14 -27.32 8.41
N LYS A 163 -23.01 -26.80 7.20
CA LYS A 163 -24.11 -26.52 6.29
C LYS A 163 -24.42 -27.77 5.47
N VAL A 164 -25.54 -28.42 5.71
CA VAL A 164 -25.97 -29.61 4.98
C VAL A 164 -26.92 -29.18 3.86
N ILE A 165 -26.45 -29.24 2.61
CA ILE A 165 -27.23 -28.84 1.44
C ILE A 165 -27.86 -30.09 0.83
N LYS A 166 -29.21 -30.18 0.90
CA LYS A 166 -30.00 -31.25 0.30
C LYS A 166 -30.68 -30.72 -0.96
N ARG A 167 -30.29 -31.22 -2.12
CA ARG A 167 -30.92 -30.89 -3.40
C ARG A 167 -31.99 -31.92 -3.74
N GLU A 168 -33.17 -31.46 -3.99
CA GLU A 168 -34.32 -32.28 -4.32
C GLU A 168 -34.10 -33.06 -5.61
N LYS A 169 -34.48 -34.35 -5.59
CA LYS A 169 -34.55 -35.21 -6.79
C LYS A 169 -35.98 -35.64 -7.02
N ARG A 170 -36.47 -35.36 -8.21
CA ARG A 170 -37.86 -35.72 -8.59
C ARG A 170 -37.87 -36.71 -9.75
N GLY A 171 -38.55 -37.83 -9.57
CA GLY A 171 -38.79 -38.81 -10.60
C GLY A 171 -40.16 -38.60 -11.29
N SER A 172 -40.33 -39.11 -12.49
CA SER A 172 -41.64 -39.17 -13.20
C SER A 172 -42.25 -40.54 -13.05
N HIS A 173 -43.53 -40.60 -12.65
CA HIS A 173 -44.30 -41.87 -12.64
C HIS A 173 -44.74 -42.30 -14.02
N CYS A 174 -45.08 -41.36 -14.89
CA CYS A 174 -45.68 -41.63 -16.19
C CYS A 174 -44.67 -41.86 -17.31
N LEU A 175 -43.47 -41.28 -17.17
CA LEU A 175 -42.40 -41.36 -18.19
C LEU A 175 -41.06 -41.61 -17.51
N PRO A 176 -40.73 -42.90 -17.22
CA PRO A 176 -39.45 -43.27 -16.63
C PRO A 176 -38.23 -42.78 -17.45
N GLU A 177 -38.39 -42.68 -18.76
CA GLU A 177 -37.39 -42.16 -19.71
C GLU A 177 -37.09 -40.70 -19.57
N GLN A 178 -37.90 -39.89 -18.88
CA GLN A 178 -37.59 -38.48 -18.55
C GLN A 178 -36.45 -38.39 -17.51
N GLY A 179 -36.04 -39.49 -16.91
CA GLY A 179 -34.98 -39.54 -15.90
C GLY A 179 -35.36 -38.78 -14.61
N VAL A 180 -34.33 -38.53 -13.80
CA VAL A 180 -34.44 -37.84 -12.53
C VAL A 180 -34.05 -36.38 -12.72
N ALA A 181 -34.95 -35.45 -12.40
CA ALA A 181 -34.62 -34.03 -12.30
C ALA A 181 -34.01 -33.76 -10.92
N THR A 182 -32.85 -33.12 -10.89
CA THR A 182 -32.16 -32.72 -9.64
C THR A 182 -32.09 -31.21 -9.60
N ALA A 183 -32.38 -30.61 -8.44
CA ALA A 183 -32.29 -29.17 -8.24
C ALA A 183 -30.85 -28.66 -8.61
N PRO A 184 -30.73 -27.47 -9.25
CA PRO A 184 -29.45 -26.94 -9.66
C PRO A 184 -28.54 -26.67 -8.44
N VAL A 185 -27.25 -26.65 -8.67
CA VAL A 185 -26.28 -26.23 -7.64
C VAL A 185 -26.32 -24.70 -7.58
N PRO A 186 -26.51 -24.08 -6.39
CA PRO A 186 -26.42 -22.62 -6.29
C PRO A 186 -25.00 -22.13 -6.62
N PRO A 187 -24.86 -20.90 -7.15
CA PRO A 187 -23.54 -20.31 -7.40
C PRO A 187 -22.75 -20.19 -6.10
N ARG A 188 -21.43 -20.32 -6.21
CA ARG A 188 -20.51 -20.33 -5.07
C ARG A 188 -19.14 -19.81 -5.46
N ILE A 189 -18.41 -19.31 -4.47
CA ILE A 189 -16.99 -18.90 -4.63
C ILE A 189 -16.14 -20.07 -5.12
N VAL A 190 -16.32 -21.27 -4.52
CA VAL A 190 -15.62 -22.51 -4.94
C VAL A 190 -16.66 -23.57 -5.28
N PRO A 191 -16.98 -23.82 -6.57
CA PRO A 191 -18.09 -24.67 -6.97
C PRO A 191 -18.11 -26.08 -6.38
N LYS A 192 -16.95 -26.69 -6.14
CA LYS A 192 -16.79 -28.05 -5.58
C LYS A 192 -16.07 -28.05 -4.22
N GLY A 193 -15.94 -26.89 -3.56
CA GLY A 193 -15.22 -26.74 -2.29
C GLY A 193 -15.98 -27.35 -1.10
N LYS A 194 -15.28 -27.70 -0.02
CA LYS A 194 -15.87 -28.08 1.28
C LYS A 194 -16.24 -26.85 2.14
N LEU A 195 -15.68 -25.67 1.83
CA LEU A 195 -15.85 -24.47 2.62
C LEU A 195 -17.07 -23.70 2.11
N ALA A 196 -17.97 -23.32 2.98
CA ALA A 196 -19.07 -22.43 2.67
C ALA A 196 -18.56 -21.01 2.40
N ASP A 197 -19.31 -20.23 1.64
CA ASP A 197 -18.91 -18.87 1.23
C ASP A 197 -18.74 -17.95 2.44
N GLU A 198 -19.56 -18.11 3.46
CA GLU A 198 -19.47 -17.38 4.74
C GLU A 198 -18.14 -17.65 5.47
N PHE A 199 -17.66 -18.89 5.42
CA PHE A 199 -16.36 -19.24 6.00
C PHE A 199 -15.21 -18.62 5.21
N ILE A 200 -15.27 -18.68 3.89
CA ILE A 200 -14.25 -18.07 3.01
C ILE A 200 -14.21 -16.56 3.24
N LEU A 201 -15.38 -15.92 3.34
CA LEU A 201 -15.51 -14.50 3.64
C LEU A 201 -14.92 -14.13 5.00
N GLU A 202 -15.19 -14.95 6.04
CA GLU A 202 -14.62 -14.75 7.38
C GLU A 202 -13.10 -14.75 7.34
N VAL A 203 -12.52 -15.78 6.74
CA VAL A 203 -11.05 -15.90 6.62
C VAL A 203 -10.46 -14.76 5.79
N LEU A 204 -11.16 -14.31 4.73
CA LEU A 204 -10.75 -13.19 3.90
C LEU A 204 -10.70 -11.89 4.71
N VAL A 205 -11.76 -11.56 5.44
CA VAL A 205 -11.85 -10.36 6.27
C VAL A 205 -10.77 -10.38 7.34
N GLN A 206 -10.61 -11.49 8.07
CA GLN A 206 -9.56 -11.62 9.07
C GLN A 206 -8.16 -11.44 8.48
N LYS A 207 -7.89 -11.99 7.29
CA LYS A 207 -6.56 -11.91 6.68
C LYS A 207 -6.24 -10.51 6.14
N TYR A 208 -7.15 -9.91 5.40
CA TYR A 208 -6.83 -8.70 4.63
C TYR A 208 -7.25 -7.40 5.33
N GLN A 209 -8.28 -7.43 6.18
CA GLN A 209 -8.70 -6.27 6.96
C GLN A 209 -8.12 -6.27 8.38
N GLN A 210 -8.06 -7.43 9.04
CA GLN A 210 -7.56 -7.56 10.42
C GLN A 210 -6.09 -8.00 10.49
N HIS A 211 -5.46 -8.28 9.33
CA HIS A 211 -4.06 -8.72 9.20
C HIS A 211 -3.73 -10.03 9.92
N ASN A 212 -4.75 -10.86 10.25
CA ASN A 212 -4.56 -12.16 10.87
C ASN A 212 -4.21 -13.22 9.82
N PRO A 213 -2.98 -13.79 9.76
CA PRO A 213 -2.60 -14.73 8.72
C PRO A 213 -3.34 -16.07 8.86
N VAL A 214 -3.58 -16.74 7.72
CA VAL A 214 -4.37 -17.99 7.66
C VAL A 214 -3.88 -19.04 8.65
N TYR A 215 -2.57 -19.21 8.83
CA TYR A 215 -2.06 -20.22 9.74
C TYR A 215 -2.45 -19.99 11.22
N ARG A 216 -2.55 -18.73 11.67
CA ARG A 216 -3.03 -18.38 13.02
C ARG A 216 -4.52 -18.61 13.15
N GLN A 217 -5.29 -18.26 12.12
CA GLN A 217 -6.74 -18.52 12.11
C GLN A 217 -7.02 -20.00 12.22
N LEU A 218 -6.28 -20.85 11.46
CA LEU A 218 -6.45 -22.30 11.49
C LEU A 218 -5.98 -22.90 12.81
N ALA A 219 -4.91 -22.39 13.41
CA ALA A 219 -4.48 -22.82 14.73
C ALA A 219 -5.57 -22.53 15.80
N ALA A 220 -6.13 -21.32 15.79
CA ALA A 220 -7.23 -20.96 16.69
C ALA A 220 -8.51 -21.79 16.43
N LEU A 221 -8.82 -22.11 15.17
CA LEU A 221 -9.95 -22.95 14.81
C LEU A 221 -9.78 -24.39 15.35
N ALA A 222 -8.58 -24.95 15.20
CA ALA A 222 -8.26 -26.27 15.75
C ALA A 222 -8.31 -26.29 17.27
N GLU A 223 -7.71 -25.29 17.93
CA GLU A 223 -7.63 -25.19 19.39
C GLU A 223 -9.01 -24.98 20.05
N ASN A 224 -9.81 -24.03 19.52
CA ASN A 224 -11.05 -23.61 20.16
C ASN A 224 -12.27 -24.42 19.71
N HIS A 225 -12.23 -25.02 18.51
CA HIS A 225 -13.40 -25.68 17.91
C HIS A 225 -13.12 -27.12 17.45
N GLY A 226 -11.89 -27.64 17.61
CA GLY A 226 -11.51 -28.98 17.18
C GLY A 226 -11.65 -29.23 15.65
N VAL A 227 -11.55 -28.17 14.85
CA VAL A 227 -11.69 -28.25 13.40
C VAL A 227 -10.32 -28.06 12.73
N GLU A 228 -9.81 -29.15 12.17
CA GLU A 228 -8.55 -29.15 11.44
C GLU A 228 -8.81 -28.96 9.94
N LEU A 229 -8.19 -27.95 9.34
CA LEU A 229 -8.26 -27.67 7.92
C LEU A 229 -6.85 -27.55 7.33
N ASP A 230 -6.69 -28.09 6.12
CA ASP A 230 -5.44 -27.90 5.39
C ASP A 230 -5.31 -26.43 4.93
N ARG A 231 -4.15 -25.83 5.25
CA ARG A 231 -3.82 -24.45 4.92
C ARG A 231 -3.89 -24.16 3.41
N LYS A 232 -3.49 -25.15 2.58
CA LYS A 232 -3.54 -25.00 1.13
C LYS A 232 -4.99 -24.85 0.65
N THR A 233 -5.89 -25.70 1.14
CA THR A 233 -7.33 -25.67 0.81
C THR A 233 -7.94 -24.30 1.09
N VAL A 234 -7.65 -23.72 2.26
CA VAL A 234 -8.16 -22.40 2.64
C VAL A 234 -7.53 -21.29 1.80
N THR A 235 -6.23 -21.36 1.55
CA THR A 235 -5.54 -20.38 0.72
C THR A 235 -6.04 -20.42 -0.73
N ASP A 236 -6.25 -21.59 -1.30
CA ASP A 236 -6.78 -21.76 -2.66
C ASP A 236 -8.20 -21.18 -2.77
N ALA A 237 -9.03 -21.34 -1.72
CA ALA A 237 -10.37 -20.74 -1.68
C ALA A 237 -10.31 -19.20 -1.63
N LEU A 238 -9.38 -18.62 -0.87
CA LEU A 238 -9.15 -17.17 -0.89
C LEU A 238 -8.70 -16.65 -2.26
N LEU A 239 -7.82 -17.39 -2.92
CA LEU A 239 -7.36 -17.05 -4.27
C LEU A 239 -8.48 -17.19 -5.32
N ALA A 240 -9.41 -18.14 -5.13
CA ALA A 240 -10.60 -18.25 -5.97
C ALA A 240 -11.53 -17.05 -5.78
N ALA A 241 -11.75 -16.59 -4.54
CA ALA A 241 -12.47 -15.34 -4.27
C ALA A 241 -11.79 -14.14 -4.95
N GLY A 242 -10.45 -14.05 -4.85
CA GLY A 242 -9.68 -13.00 -5.52
C GLY A 242 -9.83 -13.02 -7.04
N GLU A 243 -9.89 -14.20 -7.66
CA GLU A 243 -10.13 -14.33 -9.11
C GLU A 243 -11.53 -13.84 -9.51
N LEU A 244 -12.56 -14.20 -8.75
CA LEU A 244 -13.94 -13.72 -8.98
C LEU A 244 -14.06 -12.19 -8.84
N LEU A 245 -13.28 -11.58 -7.97
CA LEU A 245 -13.30 -10.12 -7.74
C LEU A 245 -12.57 -9.32 -8.83
N ARG A 246 -11.71 -9.94 -9.64
CA ARG A 246 -10.94 -9.23 -10.69
C ARG A 246 -11.80 -8.45 -11.69
N PRO A 247 -12.93 -8.96 -12.19
CA PRO A 247 -13.81 -8.19 -13.08
C PRO A 247 -14.37 -6.93 -12.42
N VAL A 248 -14.74 -6.98 -11.13
CA VAL A 248 -15.22 -5.83 -10.36
C VAL A 248 -14.13 -4.76 -10.25
N VAL A 249 -12.89 -5.19 -9.94
CA VAL A 249 -11.74 -4.27 -9.86
C VAL A 249 -11.39 -3.67 -11.21
N ARG A 250 -11.51 -4.43 -12.32
CA ARG A 250 -11.35 -3.86 -13.68
C ARG A 250 -12.41 -2.79 -13.98
N ALA A 251 -13.66 -3.01 -13.59
CA ALA A 251 -14.69 -2.00 -13.71
C ALA A 251 -14.39 -0.76 -12.87
N GLN A 252 -13.93 -0.95 -11.63
CA GLN A 252 -13.47 0.12 -10.74
C GLN A 252 -12.29 0.89 -11.34
N ALA A 253 -11.31 0.20 -11.94
CA ALA A 253 -10.19 0.83 -12.64
C ALA A 253 -10.66 1.68 -13.83
N ALA A 254 -11.60 1.16 -14.62
CA ALA A 254 -12.20 1.91 -15.71
C ALA A 254 -12.95 3.17 -15.24
N GLU A 255 -13.62 3.10 -14.08
CA GLU A 255 -14.26 4.26 -13.45
C GLU A 255 -13.21 5.28 -12.95
N LEU A 256 -12.13 4.81 -12.31
CA LEU A 256 -11.04 5.64 -11.85
C LEU A 256 -10.39 6.42 -13.00
N LEU A 257 -10.11 5.73 -14.11
CA LEU A 257 -9.46 6.30 -15.29
C LEU A 257 -10.35 7.25 -16.12
N ARG A 258 -11.65 7.34 -15.84
CA ARG A 258 -12.53 8.39 -16.40
C ARG A 258 -12.37 9.73 -15.68
N GLY A 259 -11.79 9.73 -14.49
CA GLY A 259 -11.42 10.95 -13.77
C GLY A 259 -10.28 11.69 -14.45
N HIS A 260 -9.99 12.88 -13.97
CA HIS A 260 -8.88 13.72 -14.47
C HIS A 260 -7.67 13.74 -13.55
N TYR A 261 -7.73 13.05 -12.40
CA TYR A 261 -6.67 13.05 -11.39
C TYR A 261 -6.54 11.69 -10.71
N VAL A 262 -5.32 11.16 -10.68
CA VAL A 262 -4.97 9.88 -10.06
C VAL A 262 -3.67 10.04 -9.28
N GLN A 263 -3.62 9.52 -8.06
CA GLN A 263 -2.38 9.32 -7.30
C GLN A 263 -1.83 7.93 -7.57
N VAL A 264 -0.51 7.81 -7.65
CA VAL A 264 0.19 6.55 -7.95
C VAL A 264 1.39 6.39 -7.01
N ASP A 265 1.58 5.16 -6.52
CA ASP A 265 2.76 4.76 -5.74
C ASP A 265 2.96 3.25 -5.87
N GLU A 266 4.09 2.69 -5.42
CA GLU A 266 4.32 1.26 -5.43
C GLU A 266 4.97 0.76 -4.14
N THR A 267 4.70 -0.52 -3.82
CA THR A 267 5.34 -1.20 -2.69
C THR A 267 5.83 -2.59 -3.09
N THR A 268 6.94 -3.01 -2.50
CA THR A 268 7.53 -4.32 -2.77
C THR A 268 6.72 -5.45 -2.13
N VAL A 269 6.75 -6.63 -2.73
CA VAL A 269 6.26 -7.87 -2.14
C VAL A 269 7.15 -9.04 -2.53
N PRO A 270 7.61 -9.88 -1.58
CA PRO A 270 8.32 -11.10 -1.90
C PRO A 270 7.38 -12.11 -2.57
N VAL A 271 7.85 -12.77 -3.63
CA VAL A 271 7.11 -13.77 -4.41
C VAL A 271 7.91 -15.05 -4.49
N GLN A 272 7.29 -16.19 -4.14
CA GLN A 272 7.90 -17.48 -4.40
C GLN A 272 7.83 -17.77 -5.90
N THR A 273 9.01 -17.90 -6.51
CA THR A 273 9.18 -18.47 -7.84
C THR A 273 9.63 -19.92 -7.68
N GLY A 274 9.24 -20.80 -8.58
CA GLY A 274 9.62 -22.23 -8.51
C GLY A 274 11.14 -22.49 -8.63
N GLU A 275 11.93 -21.46 -8.82
CA GLU A 275 13.38 -21.53 -8.90
C GLU A 275 14.00 -21.83 -7.53
N LYS A 276 14.89 -22.83 -7.49
CA LYS A 276 15.57 -23.28 -6.27
C LYS A 276 16.70 -22.32 -5.81
N THR A 277 16.52 -21.03 -5.98
CA THR A 277 17.55 -20.01 -5.62
C THR A 277 17.65 -19.77 -4.10
N GLY A 278 16.73 -20.33 -3.31
CA GLY A 278 16.65 -20.08 -1.86
C GLY A 278 16.20 -18.66 -1.49
N ARG A 279 15.90 -17.80 -2.47
CA ARG A 279 15.43 -16.42 -2.27
C ARG A 279 14.11 -16.18 -3.00
N ASN A 280 13.23 -15.40 -2.37
CA ASN A 280 12.01 -14.93 -3.04
C ASN A 280 12.37 -13.87 -4.08
N HIS A 281 11.66 -13.87 -5.22
CA HIS A 281 11.70 -12.79 -6.17
C HIS A 281 11.01 -11.55 -5.59
N GLN A 282 11.49 -10.36 -5.92
CA GLN A 282 10.86 -9.11 -5.49
C GLN A 282 9.86 -8.65 -6.54
N GLY A 283 8.58 -8.86 -6.29
CA GLY A 283 7.48 -8.27 -7.04
C GLY A 283 7.02 -6.95 -6.44
N TYR A 284 6.03 -6.31 -7.07
CA TYR A 284 5.51 -4.99 -6.70
C TYR A 284 4.00 -4.94 -6.80
N PHE A 285 3.38 -4.29 -5.82
CA PHE A 285 2.02 -3.78 -5.94
C PHE A 285 2.08 -2.30 -6.29
N TRP A 286 1.46 -1.94 -7.39
CA TRP A 286 1.25 -0.57 -7.84
C TRP A 286 -0.14 -0.14 -7.41
N GLU A 287 -0.25 0.98 -6.75
CA GLU A 287 -1.51 1.57 -6.34
C GLU A 287 -1.86 2.72 -7.28
N TYR A 288 -3.12 2.76 -7.68
CA TYR A 288 -3.74 3.84 -8.42
C TYR A 288 -5.01 4.24 -7.66
N SER A 289 -5.11 5.50 -7.25
CA SER A 289 -6.24 5.91 -6.43
C SER A 289 -6.63 7.37 -6.62
N GLU A 290 -7.87 7.67 -6.28
CA GLU A 290 -8.36 9.04 -6.09
C GLU A 290 -8.43 9.36 -4.60
N PRO A 291 -8.16 10.59 -4.18
CA PRO A 291 -8.26 10.99 -2.78
C PRO A 291 -9.64 10.72 -2.20
N GLY A 292 -9.68 9.98 -1.09
CA GLY A 292 -10.93 9.65 -0.39
C GLY A 292 -11.87 8.69 -1.11
N GLY A 293 -11.49 8.16 -2.27
CA GLY A 293 -12.34 7.34 -3.12
C GLY A 293 -11.75 5.98 -3.48
N ARG A 294 -11.83 5.64 -4.75
CA ARG A 294 -11.43 4.34 -5.32
C ARG A 294 -9.93 4.08 -5.16
N VAL A 295 -9.59 2.82 -4.89
CA VAL A 295 -8.22 2.31 -4.83
C VAL A 295 -8.11 1.06 -5.71
N VAL A 296 -7.15 1.04 -6.59
CA VAL A 296 -6.84 -0.11 -7.44
C VAL A 296 -5.39 -0.50 -7.23
N PHE A 297 -5.16 -1.72 -6.79
CA PHE A 297 -3.83 -2.31 -6.80
C PHE A 297 -3.65 -3.14 -8.07
N ASP A 298 -2.52 -2.96 -8.74
CA ASP A 298 -2.04 -3.81 -9.81
C ASP A 298 -0.76 -4.54 -9.37
N PHE A 299 -0.59 -5.78 -9.78
CA PHE A 299 0.57 -6.58 -9.42
C PHE A 299 1.50 -6.78 -10.60
N GLN A 300 2.79 -6.50 -10.40
CA GLN A 300 3.84 -6.69 -11.40
C GLN A 300 5.05 -7.41 -10.78
N MET A 301 5.71 -8.26 -11.57
CA MET A 301 6.95 -8.92 -11.15
C MET A 301 8.16 -7.97 -11.14
N GLY A 302 8.09 -6.83 -11.80
CA GLY A 302 9.15 -5.84 -11.88
C GLY A 302 8.70 -4.42 -11.53
N ARG A 303 9.67 -3.54 -11.28
CA ARG A 303 9.46 -2.10 -10.97
C ARG A 303 9.53 -1.22 -12.23
N GLY A 304 9.45 -1.81 -13.41
CA GLY A 304 9.63 -1.09 -14.67
C GLY A 304 8.40 -0.29 -15.09
N ARG A 305 8.64 0.68 -15.99
CA ARG A 305 7.62 1.57 -16.61
C ARG A 305 6.46 0.82 -17.29
N ALA A 306 6.70 -0.41 -17.76
CA ALA A 306 5.69 -1.19 -18.50
C ALA A 306 4.37 -1.38 -17.70
N GLY A 307 4.44 -1.55 -16.38
CA GLY A 307 3.26 -1.67 -15.52
C GLY A 307 2.40 -0.40 -15.55
N PRO A 308 2.90 0.74 -15.07
CA PRO A 308 2.12 1.98 -15.08
C PRO A 308 1.75 2.45 -16.49
N ALA A 309 2.59 2.24 -17.51
CA ALA A 309 2.25 2.57 -18.89
C ALA A 309 1.06 1.75 -19.42
N ALA A 310 0.97 0.46 -19.06
CA ALA A 310 -0.15 -0.38 -19.45
C ALA A 310 -1.43 0.02 -18.72
N PHE A 311 -1.34 0.31 -17.41
CA PHE A 311 -2.51 0.68 -16.60
C PHE A 311 -3.08 2.05 -17.02
N LEU A 312 -2.22 3.06 -17.19
CA LEU A 312 -2.60 4.44 -17.53
C LEU A 312 -2.79 4.66 -19.04
N LYS A 313 -2.78 3.59 -19.85
CA LYS A 313 -2.96 3.71 -21.30
C LYS A 313 -4.28 4.41 -21.65
N GLY A 314 -4.17 5.56 -22.31
CA GLY A 314 -5.31 6.38 -22.72
C GLY A 314 -5.87 7.29 -21.62
N PHE A 315 -5.24 7.32 -20.45
CA PHE A 315 -5.57 8.30 -19.41
C PHE A 315 -5.18 9.70 -19.85
N ARG A 316 -6.04 10.69 -19.52
CA ARG A 316 -5.82 12.12 -19.77
C ARG A 316 -6.07 12.89 -18.49
N GLY A 317 -5.04 13.57 -18.01
CA GLY A 317 -5.17 14.34 -16.78
C GLY A 317 -3.91 14.33 -15.93
N THR A 318 -4.05 14.52 -14.63
CA THR A 318 -2.94 14.66 -13.70
C THR A 318 -2.65 13.32 -13.00
N VAL A 319 -1.39 12.91 -13.04
CA VAL A 319 -0.84 11.80 -12.26
C VAL A 319 0.08 12.36 -11.19
N GLN A 320 -0.23 12.12 -9.93
CA GLN A 320 0.62 12.53 -8.81
C GLN A 320 1.44 11.37 -8.28
N CYS A 321 2.75 11.54 -8.16
CA CYS A 321 3.69 10.52 -7.72
C CYS A 321 4.90 11.12 -6.97
N ASP A 322 5.79 10.25 -6.47
CA ASP A 322 6.99 10.63 -5.70
C ASP A 322 8.18 11.13 -6.55
N GLY A 323 8.02 11.15 -7.88
CA GLY A 323 9.10 11.52 -8.82
C GLY A 323 10.00 10.35 -9.23
N TYR A 324 9.58 9.10 -9.01
CA TYR A 324 10.28 7.93 -9.53
C TYR A 324 10.24 7.89 -11.08
N ALA A 325 11.39 7.62 -11.71
CA ALA A 325 11.56 7.70 -13.17
C ALA A 325 10.68 6.74 -13.99
N ALA A 326 10.09 5.71 -13.39
CA ALA A 326 9.15 4.83 -14.09
C ALA A 326 7.85 5.54 -14.49
N TYR A 327 7.52 6.66 -13.83
CA TYR A 327 6.37 7.49 -14.17
C TYR A 327 6.65 8.52 -15.27
N ASP A 328 7.92 8.75 -15.62
CA ASP A 328 8.25 9.70 -16.66
C ASP A 328 7.76 9.19 -18.03
N ASP A 329 7.23 10.12 -18.84
CA ASP A 329 6.87 9.84 -20.24
C ASP A 329 5.83 8.70 -20.42
N LEU A 330 4.76 8.71 -19.60
CA LEU A 330 3.64 7.75 -19.72
C LEU A 330 2.63 8.16 -20.81
N GLY A 331 2.78 9.32 -21.43
CA GLY A 331 1.94 9.79 -22.52
C GLY A 331 1.86 11.31 -22.60
N PRO A 332 1.56 11.87 -23.78
CA PRO A 332 1.55 13.33 -24.01
C PRO A 332 0.39 14.05 -23.29
N ASP A 333 -0.69 13.32 -22.96
CA ASP A 333 -1.89 13.88 -22.34
C ASP A 333 -1.84 13.81 -20.81
N ILE A 334 -0.68 13.42 -20.22
CA ILE A 334 -0.51 13.27 -18.77
C ILE A 334 0.33 14.42 -18.23
N THR A 335 -0.23 15.14 -17.26
CA THR A 335 0.48 16.12 -16.45
C THR A 335 0.95 15.43 -15.16
N PHE A 336 2.24 15.58 -14.81
CA PHE A 336 2.77 14.99 -13.57
C PHE A 336 2.78 16.01 -12.44
N ALA A 337 2.12 15.67 -11.33
CA ALA A 337 2.18 16.40 -10.08
C ALA A 337 3.18 15.75 -9.12
N GLY A 338 3.95 16.55 -8.40
CA GLY A 338 4.90 16.11 -7.39
C GLY A 338 4.25 15.94 -6.01
N CYS A 339 5.05 15.42 -5.07
CA CYS A 339 4.64 15.21 -3.70
C CYS A 339 5.46 16.07 -2.73
N LEU A 340 4.84 17.07 -2.09
CA LEU A 340 5.53 17.95 -1.14
C LEU A 340 5.92 17.20 0.16
N ALA A 341 5.26 16.09 0.50
CA ALA A 341 5.64 15.28 1.65
C ALA A 341 7.03 14.65 1.49
N HIS A 342 7.41 14.25 0.27
CA HIS A 342 8.75 13.75 -0.04
C HIS A 342 9.82 14.84 0.09
N VAL A 343 9.54 16.05 -0.40
CA VAL A 343 10.40 17.23 -0.17
C VAL A 343 10.59 17.47 1.32
N ARG A 344 9.48 17.54 2.07
CA ARG A 344 9.49 17.74 3.53
C ARG A 344 10.32 16.67 4.25
N ARG A 345 10.19 15.40 3.83
CA ARG A 345 10.98 14.28 4.40
C ARG A 345 12.48 14.50 4.23
N GLY A 346 12.94 14.95 3.05
CA GLY A 346 14.35 15.27 2.79
C GLY A 346 14.92 16.30 3.78
N PHE A 347 14.21 17.41 3.99
CA PHE A 347 14.62 18.44 4.96
C PHE A 347 14.52 17.97 6.42
N PHE A 348 13.55 17.12 6.75
CA PHE A 348 13.45 16.53 8.08
C PHE A 348 14.63 15.60 8.39
N GLU A 349 15.09 14.81 7.42
CA GLU A 349 16.30 13.99 7.56
C GLU A 349 17.55 14.86 7.68
N ALA A 350 17.66 15.94 6.90
CA ALA A 350 18.75 16.90 7.03
C ALA A 350 18.79 17.55 8.41
N ALA A 351 17.63 17.97 8.97
CA ALA A 351 17.53 18.50 10.32
C ALA A 351 18.00 17.52 11.40
N LYS A 352 17.69 16.22 11.24
CA LYS A 352 18.15 15.18 12.19
C LYS A 352 19.65 14.98 12.16
N LEU A 353 20.26 15.06 10.98
CA LEU A 353 21.71 14.84 10.82
C LEU A 353 22.52 16.06 11.22
N ALA A 354 22.00 17.27 11.05
CA ALA A 354 22.63 18.53 11.40
C ALA A 354 21.72 19.37 12.33
N PRO A 355 21.51 18.98 13.60
CA PRO A 355 20.53 19.62 14.49
C PRO A 355 20.86 21.06 14.85
N LEU A 356 22.12 21.49 14.69
CA LEU A 356 22.54 22.88 14.91
C LEU A 356 22.41 23.77 13.68
N ASN A 357 22.09 23.18 12.51
CA ASN A 357 21.89 23.94 11.29
C ASN A 357 20.47 24.53 11.29
N PRO A 358 20.29 25.89 11.26
CA PRO A 358 18.98 26.49 11.31
C PRO A 358 18.18 26.39 10.00
N VAL A 359 18.84 26.08 8.87
CA VAL A 359 18.22 26.08 7.54
C VAL A 359 17.14 25.00 7.38
N PRO A 360 17.37 23.71 7.71
CA PRO A 360 16.32 22.72 7.54
C PRO A 360 15.04 23.01 8.36
N PRO A 361 15.10 23.43 9.65
CA PRO A 361 13.92 23.86 10.39
C PRO A 361 13.20 25.06 9.75
N GLU A 362 13.92 26.06 9.21
CA GLU A 362 13.35 27.19 8.47
C GLU A 362 12.51 26.74 7.28
N ILE A 363 13.06 25.85 6.45
CA ILE A 363 12.36 25.27 5.29
C ILE A 363 11.15 24.45 5.73
N LEU A 364 11.28 23.63 6.77
CA LEU A 364 10.16 22.84 7.31
C LEU A 364 9.03 23.73 7.82
N ALA A 365 9.33 24.86 8.45
CA ALA A 365 8.33 25.83 8.89
C ALA A 365 7.61 26.47 7.68
N THR A 366 8.34 26.81 6.62
CA THR A 366 7.76 27.37 5.39
C THR A 366 6.84 26.35 4.70
N ILE A 367 7.26 25.07 4.58
CA ILE A 367 6.42 23.99 4.08
C ILE A 367 5.19 23.82 4.97
N GLY A 368 5.33 23.94 6.29
CA GLY A 368 4.23 23.89 7.26
C GLY A 368 3.13 24.92 6.98
N ARG A 369 3.49 26.13 6.51
CA ARG A 369 2.50 27.15 6.10
C ARG A 369 1.65 26.69 4.92
N LEU A 370 2.22 25.99 3.94
CA LEU A 370 1.47 25.44 2.81
C LEU A 370 0.46 24.39 3.28
N TYR A 371 0.85 23.51 4.20
CA TYR A 371 -0.07 22.54 4.79
C TYR A 371 -1.19 23.19 5.63
N ALA A 372 -0.92 24.30 6.28
CA ALA A 372 -1.94 25.04 7.04
C ALA A 372 -3.04 25.63 6.12
N VAL A 373 -2.69 26.04 4.90
CA VAL A 373 -3.66 26.47 3.88
C VAL A 373 -4.56 25.31 3.47
N GLU A 374 -3.99 24.13 3.22
CA GLU A 374 -4.75 22.93 2.86
C GLU A 374 -5.67 22.47 4.00
N GLU A 375 -5.19 22.53 5.24
CA GLU A 375 -6.01 22.21 6.41
C GLU A 375 -7.19 23.18 6.57
N THR A 376 -6.97 24.46 6.32
CA THR A 376 -8.03 25.46 6.30
C THR A 376 -9.07 25.13 5.23
N ALA A 377 -8.65 24.80 4.01
CA ALA A 377 -9.55 24.42 2.92
C ALA A 377 -10.41 23.19 3.29
N ARG A 378 -9.80 22.17 3.87
CA ARG A 378 -10.53 20.96 4.31
C ARG A 378 -11.51 21.25 5.44
N ARG A 379 -11.07 21.96 6.48
CA ARG A 379 -11.89 22.29 7.65
C ARG A 379 -13.11 23.14 7.28
N THR A 380 -12.98 24.01 6.30
CA THR A 380 -14.07 24.90 5.84
C THR A 380 -14.88 24.26 4.69
N GLY A 381 -14.54 23.06 4.24
CA GLY A 381 -15.28 22.32 3.23
C GLY A 381 -15.27 22.98 1.86
N LEU A 382 -14.17 23.63 1.48
CA LEU A 382 -14.05 24.32 0.18
C LEU A 382 -14.09 23.31 -0.97
N ASP A 383 -14.83 23.64 -2.02
CA ASP A 383 -14.77 22.94 -3.28
C ASP A 383 -13.45 23.19 -4.04
N ALA A 384 -13.23 22.50 -5.15
CA ALA A 384 -11.98 22.59 -5.90
C ALA A 384 -11.70 24.03 -6.40
N ALA A 385 -12.71 24.76 -6.85
CA ALA A 385 -12.54 26.10 -7.35
C ALA A 385 -12.19 27.09 -6.22
N GLN A 386 -12.89 26.99 -5.09
CA GLN A 386 -12.62 27.78 -3.90
C GLN A 386 -11.24 27.47 -3.30
N ARG A 387 -10.87 26.19 -3.27
CA ARG A 387 -9.54 25.72 -2.82
C ARG A 387 -8.44 26.29 -3.72
N LEU A 388 -8.63 26.30 -5.03
CA LEU A 388 -7.70 26.89 -5.98
C LEU A 388 -7.51 28.39 -5.75
N ALA A 389 -8.60 29.12 -5.56
CA ALA A 389 -8.55 30.55 -5.26
C ALA A 389 -7.79 30.85 -3.96
N LEU A 390 -8.01 30.04 -2.91
CA LEU A 390 -7.27 30.16 -1.63
C LEU A 390 -5.77 29.89 -1.84
N ARG A 391 -5.41 28.86 -2.62
CA ARG A 391 -4.03 28.52 -2.97
C ARG A 391 -3.33 29.65 -3.70
N HIS A 392 -3.98 30.26 -4.69
CA HIS A 392 -3.40 31.39 -5.42
C HIS A 392 -3.11 32.56 -4.48
N LYS A 393 -4.01 32.84 -3.56
CA LYS A 393 -3.87 33.94 -2.62
C LYS A 393 -2.79 33.69 -1.57
N GLU A 394 -2.74 32.51 -0.98
CA GLU A 394 -1.93 32.23 0.21
C GLU A 394 -0.73 31.33 -0.07
N SER A 395 -0.89 30.25 -0.86
CA SER A 395 0.18 29.30 -1.13
C SER A 395 1.13 29.78 -2.25
N GLY A 396 0.63 30.47 -3.25
CA GLY A 396 1.43 30.97 -4.38
C GLY A 396 2.64 31.81 -3.95
N PRO A 397 2.44 32.89 -3.15
CA PRO A 397 3.56 33.70 -2.64
C PRO A 397 4.55 32.90 -1.78
N VAL A 398 4.06 31.94 -0.98
CA VAL A 398 4.91 31.07 -0.15
C VAL A 398 5.74 30.12 -1.01
N MET A 399 5.17 29.55 -2.08
CA MET A 399 5.90 28.69 -3.01
C MET A 399 7.00 29.47 -3.74
N THR A 400 6.73 30.68 -4.21
CA THR A 400 7.74 31.54 -4.85
C THR A 400 8.89 31.85 -3.89
N ALA A 401 8.58 32.30 -2.68
CA ALA A 401 9.61 32.60 -1.66
C ALA A 401 10.42 31.34 -1.27
N LEU A 402 9.77 30.18 -1.19
CA LEU A 402 10.43 28.91 -0.92
C LEU A 402 11.42 28.55 -2.04
N LYS A 403 11.04 28.69 -3.31
CA LYS A 403 11.91 28.44 -4.47
C LYS A 403 13.16 29.31 -4.41
N ASP A 404 12.97 30.63 -4.26
CA ASP A 404 14.08 31.60 -4.21
C ASP A 404 15.04 31.26 -3.05
N ARG A 405 14.49 30.90 -1.90
CA ARG A 405 15.27 30.50 -0.74
C ARG A 405 16.08 29.21 -0.99
N LEU A 406 15.47 28.20 -1.62
CA LEU A 406 16.16 26.95 -1.97
C LEU A 406 17.28 27.17 -2.99
N VAL A 407 17.08 28.04 -3.96
CA VAL A 407 18.12 28.43 -4.94
C VAL A 407 19.28 29.11 -4.23
N ALA A 408 19.02 30.07 -3.34
CA ALA A 408 20.05 30.76 -2.56
C ALA A 408 20.84 29.77 -1.69
N ILE A 409 20.15 28.90 -0.92
CA ILE A 409 20.78 27.89 -0.07
C ILE A 409 21.70 26.99 -0.93
N ARG A 410 21.22 26.55 -2.11
CA ARG A 410 21.96 25.63 -2.97
C ARG A 410 23.27 26.22 -3.48
N GLN A 411 23.35 27.56 -3.63
CA GLN A 411 24.59 28.26 -4.02
C GLN A 411 25.60 28.35 -2.86
N GLU A 412 25.13 28.35 -1.63
CA GLU A 412 25.96 28.53 -0.44
C GLU A 412 26.53 27.21 0.13
N ILE A 413 25.82 26.07 -0.10
CA ILE A 413 26.20 24.78 0.52
C ILE A 413 27.04 23.90 -0.41
N PRO A 414 28.01 23.14 0.13
CA PRO A 414 28.82 22.21 -0.64
C PRO A 414 28.01 21.03 -1.15
N PRO A 415 28.42 20.38 -2.26
CA PRO A 415 27.78 19.17 -2.75
C PRO A 415 27.96 17.98 -1.79
N GLY A 416 27.00 17.05 -1.81
CA GLY A 416 27.11 15.73 -1.16
C GLY A 416 26.42 15.58 0.19
N GLY A 417 26.03 16.67 0.88
CA GLY A 417 25.29 16.61 2.15
C GLY A 417 23.81 16.31 1.97
N LYS A 418 23.13 15.90 3.06
CA LYS A 418 21.67 15.65 3.03
C LYS A 418 20.86 16.89 2.70
N LEU A 419 21.27 18.06 3.18
CA LEU A 419 20.63 19.32 2.85
C LEU A 419 20.73 19.62 1.35
N THR A 420 21.89 19.38 0.75
CA THR A 420 22.08 19.53 -0.70
C THR A 420 21.17 18.59 -1.48
N GLN A 421 21.12 17.32 -1.10
CA GLN A 421 20.23 16.33 -1.73
C GLN A 421 18.76 16.74 -1.63
N ALA A 422 18.33 17.28 -0.47
CA ALA A 422 16.96 17.76 -0.29
C ALA A 422 16.64 18.98 -1.19
N CYS A 423 17.59 19.93 -1.31
CA CYS A 423 17.45 21.09 -2.21
C CYS A 423 17.41 20.65 -3.69
N ASP A 424 18.35 19.78 -4.10
CA ASP A 424 18.43 19.27 -5.48
C ASP A 424 17.16 18.51 -5.87
N TYR A 425 16.64 17.65 -4.96
CA TYR A 425 15.37 16.96 -5.17
C TYR A 425 14.20 17.95 -5.32
N ALA A 426 14.06 18.90 -4.40
CA ALA A 426 12.98 19.87 -4.45
C ALA A 426 13.02 20.74 -5.71
N LEU A 427 14.19 21.26 -6.07
CA LEU A 427 14.38 22.08 -7.27
C LEU A 427 14.19 21.26 -8.57
N GLY A 428 14.67 20.02 -8.60
CA GLY A 428 14.47 19.10 -9.72
C GLY A 428 13.01 18.72 -9.98
N GLN A 429 12.19 18.69 -8.93
CA GLN A 429 10.74 18.41 -9.02
C GLN A 429 9.88 19.67 -9.07
N TRP A 430 10.46 20.88 -9.13
CA TRP A 430 9.74 22.12 -8.88
C TRP A 430 8.52 22.33 -9.78
N SER A 431 8.67 22.12 -11.07
CA SER A 431 7.57 22.25 -12.04
C SER A 431 6.39 21.30 -11.72
N ARG A 432 6.68 20.11 -11.20
CA ARG A 432 5.66 19.14 -10.77
C ARG A 432 5.03 19.53 -9.43
N LEU A 433 5.81 20.14 -8.54
CA LEU A 433 5.31 20.64 -7.25
C LEU A 433 4.35 21.83 -7.42
N GLU A 434 4.49 22.62 -8.49
CA GLU A 434 3.60 23.76 -8.76
C GLU A 434 2.24 23.35 -9.37
N VAL A 435 2.09 22.10 -9.86
CA VAL A 435 0.84 21.64 -10.51
C VAL A 435 -0.38 21.74 -9.60
N TYR A 436 -0.25 21.50 -8.28
CA TYR A 436 -1.37 21.65 -7.35
C TYR A 436 -1.89 23.09 -7.23
N LEU A 437 -1.11 24.10 -7.65
CA LEU A 437 -1.54 25.48 -7.76
C LEU A 437 -2.35 25.77 -9.04
N GLN A 438 -2.44 24.81 -9.96
CA GLN A 438 -3.16 24.96 -11.23
C GLN A 438 -4.51 24.27 -11.21
N ASP A 439 -4.70 23.27 -10.33
CA ASP A 439 -5.92 22.51 -10.19
C ASP A 439 -6.27 22.27 -8.70
N GLY A 440 -7.42 22.78 -8.28
CA GLY A 440 -7.88 22.65 -6.90
C GLY A 440 -8.24 21.20 -6.48
N ALA A 441 -8.43 20.29 -7.43
CA ALA A 441 -8.65 18.88 -7.12
C ALA A 441 -7.36 18.13 -6.79
N VAL A 442 -6.22 18.57 -7.33
CA VAL A 442 -4.91 17.96 -7.08
C VAL A 442 -4.47 18.23 -5.64
N GLU A 443 -4.07 17.20 -4.91
CA GLU A 443 -3.56 17.32 -3.55
C GLU A 443 -2.14 17.91 -3.52
N ILE A 444 -1.75 18.48 -2.38
CA ILE A 444 -0.39 19.00 -2.17
C ILE A 444 0.64 17.86 -2.06
N ASP A 445 0.18 16.66 -1.73
CA ASP A 445 1.00 15.48 -1.56
C ASP A 445 0.26 14.18 -1.94
N ASN A 446 1.00 13.08 -1.94
CA ASN A 446 0.57 11.74 -2.29
C ASN A 446 0.12 10.90 -1.06
N ASN A 447 -0.17 11.55 0.08
CA ASN A 447 -0.43 10.85 1.34
C ASN A 447 -1.66 9.94 1.31
N TRP A 448 -2.65 10.19 0.45
CA TRP A 448 -3.79 9.30 0.27
C TRP A 448 -3.35 7.94 -0.27
N CYS A 449 -2.48 7.94 -1.27
CA CYS A 449 -1.91 6.73 -1.85
C CYS A 449 -0.99 6.03 -0.84
N GLU A 450 -0.04 6.74 -0.22
CA GLU A 450 0.82 6.15 0.83
C GLU A 450 -0.02 5.55 1.99
N GLY A 451 -1.13 6.19 2.34
CA GLY A 451 -2.06 5.71 3.37
C GLY A 451 -2.71 4.37 3.04
N ALA A 452 -3.07 4.13 1.77
CA ALA A 452 -3.67 2.88 1.32
C ALA A 452 -2.66 1.74 1.24
N MET A 453 -1.39 2.05 1.02
CA MET A 453 -0.33 1.02 1.03
C MET A 453 0.00 0.47 2.42
N ARG A 454 -0.25 1.25 3.49
CA ARG A 454 0.08 0.83 4.87
C ARG A 454 -0.58 -0.48 5.31
N PRO A 455 -1.89 -0.72 5.08
CA PRO A 455 -2.53 -1.99 5.42
C PRO A 455 -1.89 -3.17 4.68
N LEU A 456 -1.55 -3.00 3.40
CA LEU A 456 -0.90 -4.04 2.61
C LEU A 456 0.53 -4.32 3.12
N ALA A 457 1.30 -3.28 3.45
CA ALA A 457 2.63 -3.39 4.04
C ALA A 457 2.60 -4.07 5.43
N LEU A 458 1.59 -3.75 6.26
CA LEU A 458 1.37 -4.41 7.55
C LEU A 458 0.99 -5.88 7.37
N GLY A 459 0.05 -6.16 6.47
CA GLY A 459 -0.33 -7.52 6.10
C GLY A 459 0.87 -8.35 5.65
N ARG A 460 1.73 -7.79 4.79
CA ARG A 460 2.96 -8.43 4.33
C ARG A 460 3.90 -8.85 5.48
N LYS A 461 4.00 -8.06 6.55
CA LYS A 461 4.79 -8.44 7.74
C LYS A 461 4.23 -9.70 8.42
N ASN A 462 2.94 -9.97 8.30
CA ASN A 462 2.27 -11.12 8.90
C ASN A 462 2.29 -12.37 8.00
N TRP A 463 2.03 -12.22 6.68
CA TRP A 463 1.97 -13.37 5.75
C TRP A 463 3.23 -13.52 4.88
N LEU A 464 4.22 -12.63 4.98
CA LEU A 464 5.59 -12.64 4.50
C LEU A 464 5.78 -12.59 2.98
N HIS A 465 5.10 -13.42 2.19
CA HIS A 465 5.29 -13.53 0.74
C HIS A 465 4.04 -14.02 0.02
N LEU A 466 3.98 -13.81 -1.28
CA LEU A 466 3.04 -14.48 -2.18
C LEU A 466 3.57 -15.88 -2.54
N GLY A 467 2.71 -16.88 -2.51
CA GLY A 467 3.09 -18.27 -2.79
C GLY A 467 3.36 -18.56 -4.26
N SER A 468 3.00 -17.64 -5.17
CA SER A 468 3.31 -17.73 -6.61
C SER A 468 3.05 -16.39 -7.28
N GLU A 469 3.56 -16.22 -8.51
CA GLU A 469 3.24 -15.08 -9.37
C GLU A 469 1.73 -14.97 -9.65
N GLN A 470 1.07 -16.11 -9.93
CA GLN A 470 -0.38 -16.14 -10.23
C GLN A 470 -1.25 -15.72 -9.04
N ALA A 471 -0.72 -15.74 -7.82
CA ALA A 471 -1.44 -15.24 -6.64
C ALA A 471 -1.46 -13.70 -6.58
N GLY A 472 -0.48 -13.03 -7.19
CA GLY A 472 -0.33 -11.58 -7.13
C GLY A 472 -1.55 -10.81 -7.58
N PRO A 473 -2.06 -10.98 -8.83
CA PRO A 473 -3.24 -10.29 -9.32
C PRO A 473 -4.52 -10.55 -8.51
N LYS A 474 -4.65 -11.73 -7.90
CA LYS A 474 -5.79 -12.12 -7.08
C LYS A 474 -5.75 -11.41 -5.72
N VAL A 475 -4.56 -11.33 -5.12
CA VAL A 475 -4.35 -10.58 -3.87
C VAL A 475 -4.52 -9.09 -4.11
N ALA A 476 -4.04 -8.56 -5.24
CA ALA A 476 -4.25 -7.17 -5.65
C ALA A 476 -5.74 -6.83 -5.75
N ALA A 477 -6.55 -7.73 -6.35
CA ALA A 477 -8.00 -7.53 -6.45
C ALA A 477 -8.69 -7.48 -5.09
N ILE A 478 -8.34 -8.39 -4.17
CA ILE A 478 -8.88 -8.35 -2.81
C ILE A 478 -8.47 -7.05 -2.10
N ALA A 479 -7.18 -6.69 -2.15
CA ALA A 479 -6.67 -5.48 -1.50
C ALA A 479 -7.33 -4.21 -2.03
N SER A 480 -7.59 -4.12 -3.34
CA SER A 480 -8.29 -2.99 -3.98
C SER A 480 -9.67 -2.75 -3.37
N LEU A 481 -10.47 -3.81 -3.21
CA LEU A 481 -11.82 -3.70 -2.66
C LEU A 481 -11.83 -3.47 -1.16
N VAL A 482 -10.92 -4.13 -0.42
CA VAL A 482 -10.74 -3.90 1.03
C VAL A 482 -10.44 -2.43 1.30
N GLU A 483 -9.49 -1.86 0.58
CA GLU A 483 -9.07 -0.48 0.80
C GLU A 483 -10.11 0.52 0.30
N THR A 484 -10.78 0.25 -0.83
CA THR A 484 -11.89 1.08 -1.30
C THR A 484 -13.06 1.09 -0.32
N CYS A 485 -13.43 -0.08 0.22
CA CYS A 485 -14.48 -0.16 1.25
C CYS A 485 -14.08 0.65 2.50
N ARG A 486 -12.82 0.56 2.94
CA ARG A 486 -12.30 1.33 4.07
C ARG A 486 -12.41 2.84 3.83
N ARG A 487 -12.00 3.33 2.65
CA ARG A 487 -12.09 4.74 2.28
C ARG A 487 -13.52 5.25 2.16
N LEU A 488 -14.40 4.41 1.68
CA LEU A 488 -15.82 4.73 1.52
C LEU A 488 -16.64 4.49 2.80
N ASP A 489 -16.02 4.09 3.91
CA ASP A 489 -16.69 3.72 5.16
C ASP A 489 -17.79 2.67 4.95
N LEU A 490 -17.45 1.61 4.19
CA LEU A 490 -18.31 0.48 3.91
C LEU A 490 -17.96 -0.71 4.78
N ASN A 491 -18.97 -1.39 5.30
CA ASN A 491 -18.76 -2.68 5.95
C ASN A 491 -18.34 -3.71 4.91
N LEU A 492 -17.05 -4.08 4.95
CA LEU A 492 -16.45 -5.03 3.99
C LEU A 492 -17.18 -6.37 3.96
N ARG A 493 -17.59 -6.89 5.13
CA ARG A 493 -18.29 -8.17 5.25
C ARG A 493 -19.67 -8.10 4.59
N ALA A 494 -20.43 -7.03 4.81
CA ALA A 494 -21.71 -6.84 4.19
C ALA A 494 -21.59 -6.73 2.66
N TYR A 495 -20.65 -5.92 2.20
CA TYR A 495 -20.39 -5.75 0.76
C TYR A 495 -19.96 -7.06 0.08
N LEU A 496 -18.91 -7.71 0.56
CA LEU A 496 -18.42 -8.96 -0.05
C LEU A 496 -19.40 -10.12 0.13
N GLY A 497 -20.14 -10.17 1.25
CA GLY A 497 -21.16 -11.18 1.50
C GLY A 497 -22.33 -11.10 0.52
N ASP A 498 -22.64 -9.89 0.05
CA ASP A 498 -23.67 -9.69 -0.98
C ASP A 498 -23.15 -10.05 -2.38
N ILE A 499 -21.96 -9.54 -2.78
CA ILE A 499 -21.51 -9.68 -4.17
C ILE A 499 -20.86 -11.03 -4.49
N LEU A 500 -20.03 -11.59 -3.59
CA LEU A 500 -19.21 -12.78 -3.90
C LEU A 500 -20.02 -14.02 -4.30
N PRO A 501 -21.11 -14.39 -3.60
CA PRO A 501 -21.86 -15.59 -3.93
C PRO A 501 -22.48 -15.56 -5.34
N GLN A 502 -22.83 -14.37 -5.83
CA GLN A 502 -23.51 -14.20 -7.12
C GLN A 502 -22.55 -13.92 -8.30
N LEU A 503 -21.27 -13.57 -8.01
CA LEU A 503 -20.31 -13.17 -9.05
C LEU A 503 -20.03 -14.26 -10.09
N GLY A 504 -20.12 -15.54 -9.72
CA GLY A 504 -19.91 -16.65 -10.65
C GLY A 504 -20.88 -16.67 -11.84
N ASP A 505 -22.12 -16.20 -11.62
CA ASP A 505 -23.20 -16.19 -12.60
C ASP A 505 -23.59 -14.77 -13.05
N TRP A 506 -22.92 -13.73 -12.49
CA TRP A 506 -23.24 -12.34 -12.81
C TRP A 506 -22.82 -11.97 -14.23
N PRO A 507 -23.69 -11.31 -15.02
CA PRO A 507 -23.33 -10.90 -16.38
C PRO A 507 -22.14 -9.94 -16.41
N VAL A 508 -21.11 -10.27 -17.21
CA VAL A 508 -19.86 -9.50 -17.27
C VAL A 508 -20.10 -8.03 -17.67
N ASN A 509 -21.07 -7.76 -18.53
CA ASN A 509 -21.44 -6.41 -18.96
C ASN A 509 -22.11 -5.58 -17.85
N ARG A 510 -22.54 -6.19 -16.75
CA ARG A 510 -23.19 -5.54 -15.60
C ARG A 510 -22.29 -5.48 -14.36
N VAL A 511 -21.08 -5.96 -14.44
CA VAL A 511 -20.16 -6.03 -13.28
C VAL A 511 -19.89 -4.65 -12.65
N ALA A 512 -19.96 -3.56 -13.41
CA ALA A 512 -19.81 -2.21 -12.90
C ALA A 512 -20.87 -1.86 -11.81
N GLU A 513 -22.04 -2.51 -11.83
CA GLU A 513 -23.09 -2.33 -10.81
C GLU A 513 -22.64 -2.81 -9.42
N LEU A 514 -21.63 -3.69 -9.37
CA LEU A 514 -21.10 -4.30 -8.16
C LEU A 514 -19.87 -3.55 -7.59
N THR A 515 -19.40 -2.47 -8.23
CA THR A 515 -18.30 -1.67 -7.66
C THR A 515 -18.72 -1.06 -6.32
N PRO A 516 -17.82 -0.93 -5.34
CA PRO A 516 -18.16 -0.40 -4.01
C PRO A 516 -18.89 0.94 -4.04
N THR A 517 -18.52 1.82 -4.99
CA THR A 517 -19.15 3.13 -5.15
C THR A 517 -20.62 3.03 -5.57
N VAL A 518 -20.92 2.18 -6.57
CA VAL A 518 -22.27 1.95 -7.06
C VAL A 518 -23.10 1.18 -6.03
N TRP A 519 -22.51 0.16 -5.42
CA TRP A 519 -23.16 -0.62 -4.36
C TRP A 519 -23.55 0.27 -3.17
N LYS A 520 -22.66 1.17 -2.71
CA LYS A 520 -22.96 2.15 -1.66
C LYS A 520 -24.16 3.02 -2.02
N ALA A 521 -24.22 3.50 -3.26
CA ALA A 521 -25.32 4.35 -3.71
C ALA A 521 -26.66 3.60 -3.71
N ALA A 522 -26.66 2.31 -4.09
CA ALA A 522 -27.85 1.45 -4.10
C ALA A 522 -28.34 1.08 -2.69
N HIS A 523 -27.43 0.96 -1.71
CA HIS A 523 -27.71 0.48 -0.35
C HIS A 523 -27.74 1.57 0.72
N LYS A 524 -27.90 2.84 0.36
CA LYS A 524 -27.95 4.01 1.29
C LYS A 524 -28.92 3.89 2.46
N LYS A 525 -29.83 2.92 2.48
CA LYS A 525 -30.83 2.70 3.55
C LYS A 525 -30.41 1.63 4.57
N VAL A 526 -29.26 0.97 4.40
CA VAL A 526 -28.84 -0.19 5.22
C VAL A 526 -27.57 0.12 6.04
N ILE A 527 -27.02 1.32 5.86
CA ILE A 527 -25.80 1.77 6.57
C ILE A 527 -26.17 2.71 7.69
#